data_c16276c9ca72534d05f3525e9353437f
#
_entry.id   c16276c9ca72534d05f3525e9353437f
#
_cell.length_a   1.000
_cell.length_b   1.000
_cell.length_c   1.000
_cell.angle_alpha   90.00
_cell.angle_beta   90.00
_cell.angle_gamma   90.00
#
_symmetry.space_group_name_H-M   'P 1'
#
loop_
_entity.id
_entity.type
_entity.pdbx_description
1 polymer ?
#
loop_
_entity_poly.entity_id
_entity_poly.type
_entity_poly.pdbx_seq_one_letter_code
_entity_poly.pdbx_strand_id
1 'polypeptide(L)'
;QNIGDSEESLTQGLEGLDERLKEYYSLGARFTKWRAVIKVGGSLPSEEAIVSNMSALAEYAKLVQENNMVPMVEPEVLMDGSHSIDQCFEATSRSLECLFGLLHDKGVNIKGTILKPNMVTAGSDSPVKADIEEVANQTIKCLEMHLPDDLPGVTFLSGGQSDLDSTAHLDA
;
A
#
# COMPACT_ATOMS: atom_id res chain seq x y z
N GLN A 1 4.33 -9.99 12.37
CA GLN A 1 5.34 -11.05 12.48
C GLN A 1 6.53 -10.70 11.61
N ASN A 2 7.76 -10.90 12.11
CA ASN A 2 8.96 -10.67 11.28
C ASN A 2 9.04 -11.71 10.16
N ILE A 3 9.62 -11.31 9.04
CA ILE A 3 9.93 -12.19 7.91
C ILE A 3 11.36 -12.71 8.12
N GLY A 4 11.49 -13.98 8.47
CA GLY A 4 12.77 -14.57 8.84
C GLY A 4 13.45 -13.82 10.00
N ASP A 5 14.76 -13.59 9.87
CA ASP A 5 15.58 -12.83 10.82
C ASP A 5 15.71 -11.34 10.43
N SER A 6 14.91 -10.88 9.47
CA SER A 6 14.98 -9.48 8.99
C SER A 6 14.15 -8.53 9.86
N GLU A 7 14.37 -7.22 9.65
CA GLU A 7 13.52 -6.17 10.24
C GLU A 7 12.20 -5.97 9.48
N GLU A 8 12.00 -6.72 8.40
CA GLU A 8 10.78 -6.69 7.61
C GLU A 8 9.66 -7.47 8.29
N SER A 9 8.44 -7.07 8.08
CA SER A 9 7.29 -7.67 8.76
C SER A 9 6.14 -7.99 7.82
N LEU A 10 5.38 -9.00 8.20
CA LEU A 10 4.12 -9.39 7.58
C LEU A 10 2.97 -9.10 8.53
N THR A 11 1.96 -8.39 8.04
CA THR A 11 0.73 -8.15 8.80
C THR A 11 -0.03 -9.45 9.00
N GLN A 12 -0.38 -9.73 10.25
CA GLN A 12 -1.12 -10.93 10.64
C GLN A 12 -2.62 -10.65 10.73
N GLY A 13 -3.45 -11.69 10.62
CA GLY A 13 -4.90 -11.59 10.83
C GLY A 13 -5.76 -12.20 9.72
N LEU A 14 -5.18 -12.93 8.76
CA LEU A 14 -5.96 -13.66 7.75
C LEU A 14 -6.69 -14.88 8.34
N GLU A 15 -6.11 -15.50 9.36
CA GLU A 15 -6.74 -16.62 10.06
C GLU A 15 -8.07 -16.18 10.67
N GLY A 16 -9.15 -16.91 10.37
CA GLY A 16 -10.51 -16.60 10.82
C GLY A 16 -11.06 -15.26 10.32
N LEU A 17 -10.48 -14.69 9.26
CA LEU A 17 -10.94 -13.41 8.71
C LEU A 17 -12.33 -13.52 8.09
N ASP A 18 -12.65 -14.60 7.43
CA ASP A 18 -13.95 -14.81 6.79
C ASP A 18 -15.10 -14.72 7.80
N GLU A 19 -14.98 -15.36 8.96
CA GLU A 19 -15.96 -15.31 10.02
C GLU A 19 -16.12 -13.89 10.58
N ARG A 20 -15.00 -13.19 10.80
CA ARG A 20 -15.04 -11.79 11.26
C ARG A 20 -15.68 -10.86 10.23
N LEU A 21 -15.45 -11.07 8.95
CA LEU A 21 -16.06 -10.27 7.89
C LEU A 21 -17.57 -10.44 7.85
N LYS A 22 -18.09 -11.65 8.05
CA LYS A 22 -19.53 -11.93 8.17
C LYS A 22 -20.14 -11.18 9.36
N GLU A 23 -19.46 -11.20 10.50
CA GLU A 23 -19.87 -10.45 11.67
C GLU A 23 -19.87 -8.95 11.41
N TYR A 24 -18.80 -8.38 10.86
CA TYR A 24 -18.70 -6.95 10.53
C TYR A 24 -19.79 -6.51 9.54
N TYR A 25 -20.05 -7.33 8.52
CA TYR A 25 -21.13 -7.04 7.59
C TYR A 25 -22.50 -7.00 8.29
N SER A 26 -22.76 -7.93 9.22
CA SER A 26 -24.01 -7.97 10.00
C SER A 26 -24.18 -6.74 10.91
N LEU A 27 -23.06 -6.18 11.40
CA LEU A 27 -23.01 -4.94 12.17
C LEU A 27 -23.13 -3.65 11.31
N GLY A 28 -23.20 -3.78 10.00
CA GLY A 28 -23.40 -2.65 9.08
C GLY A 28 -22.14 -2.19 8.36
N ALA A 29 -20.98 -2.84 8.52
CA ALA A 29 -19.79 -2.53 7.74
C ALA A 29 -20.01 -2.84 6.25
N ARG A 30 -19.47 -1.99 5.37
CA ARG A 30 -19.55 -2.15 3.91
C ARG A 30 -18.20 -2.04 3.21
N PHE A 31 -17.17 -1.63 3.94
CA PHE A 31 -15.77 -1.67 3.51
C PHE A 31 -14.87 -2.00 4.67
N THR A 32 -13.67 -2.44 4.36
CA THR A 32 -12.62 -2.71 5.33
C THR A 32 -11.28 -2.20 4.81
N LYS A 33 -10.26 -2.10 5.67
CA LYS A 33 -8.94 -1.66 5.30
C LYS A 33 -7.88 -2.60 5.88
N TRP A 34 -6.89 -2.97 5.06
CA TRP A 34 -5.73 -3.77 5.48
C TRP A 34 -4.44 -3.07 5.07
N ARG A 35 -3.55 -2.87 6.04
CA ARG A 35 -2.24 -2.23 5.86
C ARG A 35 -1.14 -3.27 5.81
N ALA A 36 -0.29 -3.19 4.79
CA ALA A 36 0.99 -3.89 4.70
C ALA A 36 2.10 -2.85 4.63
N VAL A 37 3.14 -3.01 5.43
CA VAL A 37 4.25 -2.05 5.51
C VAL A 37 5.49 -2.59 4.84
N ILE A 38 6.14 -1.76 4.04
CA ILE A 38 7.37 -2.04 3.29
C ILE A 38 8.46 -1.10 3.79
N LYS A 39 9.51 -1.68 4.36
CA LYS A 39 10.70 -0.94 4.82
C LYS A 39 11.64 -0.68 3.65
N VAL A 40 12.28 0.50 3.63
CA VAL A 40 13.28 0.87 2.61
C VAL A 40 14.58 1.25 3.30
N GLY A 41 15.70 0.80 2.73
CA GLY A 41 17.04 1.17 3.18
C GLY A 41 18.04 0.01 3.12
N GLY A 42 19.29 0.30 2.79
CA GLY A 42 20.29 -0.75 2.57
C GLY A 42 19.90 -1.66 1.41
N SER A 43 19.67 -2.95 1.68
CA SER A 43 19.20 -3.95 0.72
C SER A 43 17.69 -4.18 0.76
N LEU A 44 16.94 -3.38 1.54
CA LEU A 44 15.49 -3.51 1.68
C LEU A 44 14.74 -2.61 0.68
N PRO A 45 13.53 -2.99 0.24
CA PRO A 45 12.81 -4.21 0.59
C PRO A 45 13.34 -5.45 -0.13
N SER A 46 13.29 -6.59 0.57
CA SER A 46 13.54 -7.89 -0.05
C SER A 46 12.37 -8.28 -0.96
N GLU A 47 12.64 -9.14 -1.94
CA GLU A 47 11.58 -9.71 -2.78
C GLU A 47 10.58 -10.53 -1.96
N GLU A 48 11.08 -11.28 -0.98
CA GLU A 48 10.24 -12.07 -0.07
C GLU A 48 9.24 -11.18 0.69
N ALA A 49 9.68 -10.03 1.19
CA ALA A 49 8.81 -9.10 1.92
C ALA A 49 7.73 -8.50 1.01
N ILE A 50 8.09 -8.09 -0.20
CA ILE A 50 7.12 -7.57 -1.18
C ILE A 50 6.08 -8.65 -1.50
N VAL A 51 6.52 -9.82 -1.96
CA VAL A 51 5.60 -10.89 -2.39
C VAL A 51 4.72 -11.35 -1.24
N SER A 52 5.25 -11.55 -0.03
CA SER A 52 4.48 -12.00 1.12
C SER A 52 3.40 -10.99 1.53
N ASN A 53 3.75 -9.70 1.61
CA ASN A 53 2.81 -8.65 1.97
C ASN A 53 1.75 -8.42 0.89
N MET A 54 2.12 -8.40 -0.38
CA MET A 54 1.16 -8.21 -1.47
C MET A 54 0.26 -9.44 -1.64
N SER A 55 0.76 -10.66 -1.40
CA SER A 55 -0.07 -11.87 -1.36
C SER A 55 -1.11 -11.82 -0.25
N ALA A 56 -0.74 -11.35 0.93
CA ALA A 56 -1.67 -11.18 2.05
C ALA A 56 -2.74 -10.12 1.74
N LEU A 57 -2.37 -8.99 1.11
CA LEU A 57 -3.33 -7.98 0.65
C LEU A 57 -4.31 -8.53 -0.39
N ALA A 58 -3.81 -9.30 -1.35
CA ALA A 58 -4.66 -9.88 -2.39
C ALA A 58 -5.61 -10.96 -1.84
N GLU A 59 -5.16 -11.78 -0.88
CA GLU A 59 -6.02 -12.74 -0.18
C GLU A 59 -7.09 -12.04 0.65
N TYR A 60 -6.70 -11.03 1.41
CA TYR A 60 -7.61 -10.17 2.15
C TYR A 60 -8.68 -9.56 1.23
N ALA A 61 -8.26 -8.98 0.09
CA ALA A 61 -9.18 -8.32 -0.84
C ALA A 61 -10.23 -9.29 -1.40
N LYS A 62 -9.81 -10.51 -1.75
CA LYS A 62 -10.70 -11.57 -2.20
C LYS A 62 -11.73 -11.93 -1.14
N LEU A 63 -11.30 -12.22 0.09
CA LEU A 63 -12.19 -12.57 1.20
C LEU A 63 -13.21 -11.45 1.50
N VAL A 64 -12.79 -10.20 1.43
CA VAL A 64 -13.69 -9.05 1.64
C VAL A 64 -14.77 -8.98 0.58
N GLN A 65 -14.43 -9.18 -0.69
CA GLN A 65 -15.42 -9.17 -1.78
C GLN A 65 -16.36 -10.37 -1.71
N GLU A 66 -15.89 -11.55 -1.33
CA GLU A 66 -16.72 -12.73 -1.09
C GLU A 66 -17.75 -12.48 0.03
N ASN A 67 -17.48 -11.55 0.93
CA ASN A 67 -18.39 -11.10 1.99
C ASN A 67 -19.16 -9.81 1.64
N ASN A 68 -19.28 -9.46 0.37
CA ASN A 68 -20.06 -8.31 -0.14
C ASN A 68 -19.61 -6.96 0.42
N MET A 69 -18.33 -6.79 0.69
CA MET A 69 -17.72 -5.54 1.14
C MET A 69 -16.63 -5.07 0.17
N VAL A 70 -16.28 -3.80 0.27
CA VAL A 70 -15.22 -3.18 -0.54
C VAL A 70 -13.88 -3.31 0.20
N PRO A 71 -12.87 -3.98 -0.36
CA PRO A 71 -11.52 -3.96 0.19
C PRO A 71 -10.82 -2.64 -0.12
N MET A 72 -10.26 -2.02 0.91
CA MET A 72 -9.27 -0.96 0.77
C MET A 72 -7.90 -1.57 1.05
N VAL A 73 -7.09 -1.70 0.01
CA VAL A 73 -5.73 -2.25 0.09
C VAL A 73 -4.73 -1.14 0.34
N GLU A 74 -3.92 -1.27 1.39
CA GLU A 74 -2.96 -0.24 1.81
C GLU A 74 -1.53 -0.79 1.80
N PRO A 75 -0.89 -0.88 0.63
CA PRO A 75 0.55 -1.12 0.53
C PRO A 75 1.27 0.17 0.88
N GLU A 76 1.98 0.21 2.00
CA GLU A 76 2.66 1.42 2.46
C GLU A 76 4.16 1.23 2.49
N VAL A 77 4.87 1.99 1.68
CA VAL A 77 6.30 2.19 1.83
C VAL A 77 6.53 3.21 2.94
N LEU A 78 7.24 2.79 3.99
CA LEU A 78 7.47 3.62 5.17
C LEU A 78 8.40 4.79 4.86
N MET A 79 8.07 5.97 5.40
CA MET A 79 8.90 7.17 5.30
C MET A 79 10.10 7.14 6.27
N ASP A 80 10.10 6.21 7.26
CA ASP A 80 11.19 6.08 8.21
C ASP A 80 12.50 5.73 7.50
N GLY A 81 13.59 6.41 7.86
CA GLY A 81 14.93 6.15 7.34
C GLY A 81 15.47 7.23 6.42
N SER A 82 16.62 6.95 5.81
CA SER A 82 17.43 7.92 5.04
C SER A 82 17.37 7.70 3.53
N HIS A 83 16.41 6.93 3.03
CA HIS A 83 16.28 6.63 1.61
C HIS A 83 15.95 7.87 0.78
N SER A 84 16.37 7.86 -0.49
CA SER A 84 16.02 8.91 -1.44
C SER A 84 14.59 8.75 -1.96
N ILE A 85 14.06 9.80 -2.61
CA ILE A 85 12.76 9.71 -3.29
C ILE A 85 12.76 8.65 -4.39
N ASP A 86 13.88 8.44 -5.09
CA ASP A 86 14.01 7.41 -6.11
C ASP A 86 13.91 5.99 -5.52
N GLN A 87 14.50 5.77 -4.34
CA GLN A 87 14.38 4.49 -3.63
C GLN A 87 12.94 4.24 -3.17
N CYS A 88 12.24 5.27 -2.71
CA CYS A 88 10.81 5.17 -2.39
C CYS A 88 9.99 4.88 -3.65
N PHE A 89 10.29 5.55 -4.77
CA PHE A 89 9.65 5.31 -6.05
C PHE A 89 9.79 3.85 -6.49
N GLU A 90 11.01 3.32 -6.47
CA GLU A 90 11.29 1.93 -6.85
C GLU A 90 10.54 0.93 -5.97
N ALA A 91 10.59 1.11 -4.64
CA ALA A 91 9.90 0.23 -3.71
C ALA A 91 8.37 0.29 -3.89
N THR A 92 7.81 1.47 -4.11
CA THR A 92 6.37 1.66 -4.38
C THR A 92 5.99 1.02 -5.71
N SER A 93 6.76 1.24 -6.78
CA SER A 93 6.55 0.63 -8.09
C SER A 93 6.49 -0.89 -8.02
N ARG A 94 7.51 -1.52 -7.43
CA ARG A 94 7.57 -2.98 -7.26
C ARG A 94 6.39 -3.51 -6.44
N SER A 95 6.01 -2.80 -5.40
CA SER A 95 4.88 -3.20 -4.55
C SER A 95 3.54 -3.13 -5.30
N LEU A 96 3.30 -2.06 -6.06
CA LEU A 96 2.07 -1.91 -6.84
C LEU A 96 1.99 -2.91 -7.99
N GLU A 97 3.08 -3.12 -8.75
CA GLU A 97 3.14 -4.12 -9.81
C GLU A 97 2.81 -5.52 -9.28
N CYS A 98 3.46 -5.92 -8.19
CA CYS A 98 3.22 -7.21 -7.53
C CYS A 98 1.77 -7.32 -7.03
N LEU A 99 1.25 -6.27 -6.37
CA LEU A 99 -0.12 -6.26 -5.83
C LEU A 99 -1.17 -6.45 -6.92
N PHE A 100 -1.13 -5.63 -7.97
CA PHE A 100 -2.14 -5.69 -9.03
C PHE A 100 -2.07 -6.99 -9.84
N GLY A 101 -0.86 -7.55 -10.06
CA GLY A 101 -0.70 -8.89 -10.61
C GLY A 101 -1.40 -9.95 -9.75
N LEU A 102 -1.17 -9.94 -8.45
CA LEU A 102 -1.78 -10.90 -7.51
C LEU A 102 -3.29 -10.70 -7.33
N LEU A 103 -3.78 -9.45 -7.35
CA LEU A 103 -5.23 -9.19 -7.35
C LEU A 103 -5.91 -9.78 -8.59
N HIS A 104 -5.30 -9.60 -9.77
CA HIS A 104 -5.77 -10.20 -11.01
C HIS A 104 -5.77 -11.73 -10.94
N ASP A 105 -4.67 -12.34 -10.52
CA ASP A 105 -4.52 -13.81 -10.45
C ASP A 105 -5.52 -14.46 -9.47
N LYS A 106 -5.87 -13.74 -8.40
CA LYS A 106 -6.89 -14.20 -7.44
C LYS A 106 -8.33 -13.90 -7.88
N GLY A 107 -8.52 -13.25 -9.02
CA GLY A 107 -9.85 -12.90 -9.55
C GLY A 107 -10.56 -11.82 -8.74
N VAL A 108 -9.82 -10.93 -8.10
CA VAL A 108 -10.39 -9.77 -7.38
C VAL A 108 -10.97 -8.78 -8.40
N ASN A 109 -12.20 -8.34 -8.16
CA ASN A 109 -12.83 -7.31 -8.98
C ASN A 109 -12.22 -5.94 -8.70
N ILE A 110 -11.40 -5.43 -9.62
CA ILE A 110 -10.72 -4.14 -9.47
C ILE A 110 -11.72 -2.99 -9.33
N LYS A 111 -12.85 -3.00 -10.05
CA LYS A 111 -13.91 -1.98 -9.95
C LYS A 111 -14.58 -1.92 -8.57
N GLY A 112 -14.40 -2.94 -7.76
CA GLY A 112 -14.88 -3.00 -6.38
C GLY A 112 -13.78 -2.85 -5.34
N THR A 113 -12.62 -2.26 -5.69
CA THR A 113 -11.45 -2.13 -4.82
C THR A 113 -11.03 -0.67 -4.70
N ILE A 114 -10.53 -0.26 -3.54
CA ILE A 114 -9.93 1.07 -3.32
C ILE A 114 -8.45 0.87 -2.97
N LEU A 115 -7.59 1.64 -3.62
CA LEU A 115 -6.17 1.70 -3.27
C LEU A 115 -5.93 2.83 -2.26
N LYS A 116 -5.16 2.53 -1.20
CA LYS A 116 -4.66 3.55 -0.25
C LYS A 116 -3.12 3.52 -0.22
N PRO A 117 -2.47 4.20 -1.17
CA PRO A 117 -1.01 4.19 -1.27
C PRO A 117 -0.37 5.28 -0.40
N ASN A 118 0.94 5.15 -0.16
CA ASN A 118 1.79 6.28 0.23
C ASN A 118 1.98 7.25 -0.95
N MET A 119 2.36 8.48 -0.63
CA MET A 119 3.00 9.37 -1.60
C MET A 119 4.47 8.99 -1.74
N VAL A 120 5.06 9.20 -2.90
CA VAL A 120 6.48 8.94 -3.15
C VAL A 120 7.31 10.08 -2.56
N THR A 121 7.96 9.81 -1.43
CA THR A 121 8.71 10.81 -0.66
C THR A 121 10.12 10.34 -0.33
N ALA A 122 11.03 11.27 -0.06
CA ALA A 122 12.29 10.93 0.58
C ALA A 122 12.05 10.54 2.05
N GLY A 123 12.92 9.69 2.59
CA GLY A 123 12.85 9.28 3.99
C GLY A 123 12.96 10.44 4.97
N SER A 124 12.39 10.26 6.18
CA SER A 124 12.39 11.27 7.25
C SER A 124 13.80 11.75 7.62
N ASP A 125 14.78 10.88 7.56
CA ASP A 125 16.19 11.13 7.86
C ASP A 125 17.06 11.36 6.62
N SER A 126 16.44 11.46 5.44
CA SER A 126 17.17 11.70 4.19
C SER A 126 17.88 13.06 4.24
N PRO A 127 19.17 13.13 3.87
CA PRO A 127 19.90 14.40 3.80
C PRO A 127 19.41 15.32 2.67
N VAL A 128 18.72 14.74 1.69
CA VAL A 128 18.13 15.46 0.57
C VAL A 128 16.62 15.30 0.64
N LYS A 129 15.91 16.41 0.80
CA LYS A 129 14.44 16.43 0.79
C LYS A 129 13.97 16.81 -0.61
N ALA A 130 12.94 16.12 -1.07
CA ALA A 130 12.22 16.49 -2.29
C ALA A 130 11.32 17.70 -1.99
N ASP A 131 11.13 18.56 -2.97
CA ASP A 131 10.15 19.63 -2.87
C ASP A 131 8.72 19.11 -3.18
N ILE A 132 7.73 19.98 -2.97
CA ILE A 132 6.31 19.62 -3.13
C ILE A 132 6.00 19.14 -4.55
N GLU A 133 6.51 19.84 -5.55
CA GLU A 133 6.28 19.54 -6.96
C GLU A 133 6.94 18.22 -7.35
N GLU A 134 8.12 17.93 -6.87
CA GLU A 134 8.81 16.65 -7.09
C GLU A 134 8.05 15.48 -6.49
N VAL A 135 7.58 15.60 -5.24
CA VAL A 135 6.76 14.56 -4.58
C VAL A 135 5.49 14.30 -5.36
N ALA A 136 4.75 15.35 -5.76
CA ALA A 136 3.54 15.21 -6.55
C ALA A 136 3.80 14.52 -7.89
N ASN A 137 4.79 14.99 -8.65
CA ASN A 137 5.15 14.44 -9.95
C ASN A 137 5.59 12.98 -9.88
N GLN A 138 6.44 12.61 -8.91
CA GLN A 138 6.89 11.23 -8.74
C GLN A 138 5.75 10.31 -8.29
N THR A 139 4.85 10.82 -7.45
CA THR A 139 3.67 10.07 -7.01
C THR A 139 2.73 9.78 -8.18
N ILE A 140 2.36 10.80 -8.95
CA ILE A 140 1.49 10.65 -10.14
C ILE A 140 2.13 9.69 -11.13
N LYS A 141 3.40 9.89 -11.46
CA LYS A 141 4.14 9.02 -12.39
C LYS A 141 4.12 7.56 -11.95
N CYS A 142 4.36 7.30 -10.66
CA CYS A 142 4.33 5.94 -10.12
C CYS A 142 2.94 5.30 -10.26
N LEU A 143 1.90 6.06 -9.94
CA LEU A 143 0.52 5.58 -10.03
C LEU A 143 0.10 5.32 -11.47
N GLU A 144 0.37 6.24 -12.40
CA GLU A 144 0.04 6.08 -13.84
C GLU A 144 0.72 4.87 -14.48
N MET A 145 1.90 4.47 -14.00
CA MET A 145 2.63 3.30 -14.52
C MET A 145 2.00 1.97 -14.09
N HIS A 146 1.30 1.92 -12.97
CA HIS A 146 0.93 0.66 -12.33
C HIS A 146 -0.55 0.48 -12.07
N LEU A 147 -1.35 1.55 -12.08
CA LEU A 147 -2.77 1.42 -11.77
C LEU A 147 -3.58 0.99 -12.98
N PRO A 148 -4.47 -0.01 -12.82
CA PRO A 148 -5.44 -0.36 -13.85
C PRO A 148 -6.43 0.80 -14.11
N ASP A 149 -6.80 1.00 -15.38
CA ASP A 149 -7.74 2.06 -15.81
C ASP A 149 -9.12 1.97 -15.13
N ASP A 150 -9.51 0.80 -14.68
CA ASP A 150 -10.81 0.53 -14.09
C ASP A 150 -10.81 0.56 -12.54
N LEU A 151 -9.69 0.95 -11.91
CA LEU A 151 -9.63 1.19 -10.48
C LEU A 151 -10.47 2.44 -10.14
N PRO A 152 -11.54 2.32 -9.30
CA PRO A 152 -12.50 3.41 -9.13
C PRO A 152 -12.02 4.54 -8.22
N GLY A 153 -10.98 4.31 -7.41
CA GLY A 153 -10.54 5.32 -6.47
C GLY A 153 -9.22 5.06 -5.79
N VAL A 154 -8.53 6.16 -5.53
CA VAL A 154 -7.29 6.22 -4.75
C VAL A 154 -7.51 7.16 -3.58
N THR A 155 -7.06 6.77 -2.40
CA THR A 155 -7.09 7.61 -1.19
C THR A 155 -5.74 7.52 -0.49
N PHE A 156 -5.06 8.66 -0.34
CA PHE A 156 -3.71 8.67 0.22
C PHE A 156 -3.70 8.52 1.74
N LEU A 157 -2.61 7.94 2.25
CA LEU A 157 -2.21 8.04 3.65
C LEU A 157 -1.18 9.18 3.80
N SER A 158 -1.07 9.74 5.00
CA SER A 158 -0.04 10.75 5.30
C SER A 158 1.35 10.14 5.48
N GLY A 159 1.44 8.92 6.01
CA GLY A 159 2.68 8.15 6.14
C GLY A 159 3.75 8.74 7.04
N GLY A 160 3.36 9.58 8.01
CA GLY A 160 4.30 10.28 8.90
C GLY A 160 4.67 11.69 8.44
N GLN A 161 4.16 12.17 7.30
CA GLN A 161 4.27 13.57 6.91
C GLN A 161 3.50 14.48 7.89
N SER A 162 3.93 15.74 8.00
CA SER A 162 3.13 16.73 8.72
C SER A 162 1.79 17.00 8.03
N ASP A 163 0.82 17.53 8.76
CA ASP A 163 -0.48 17.92 8.18
C ASP A 163 -0.30 18.93 7.04
N LEU A 164 0.67 19.84 7.19
CA LEU A 164 0.98 20.85 6.17
C LEU A 164 1.57 20.21 4.91
N ASP A 165 2.58 19.34 5.07
CA ASP A 165 3.26 18.72 3.93
C ASP A 165 2.33 17.77 3.18
N SER A 166 1.59 16.91 3.92
CA SER A 166 0.65 15.96 3.30
C SER A 166 -0.46 16.67 2.53
N THR A 167 -0.94 17.82 3.03
CA THR A 167 -1.94 18.65 2.34
C THR A 167 -1.34 19.32 1.11
N ALA A 168 -0.14 19.87 1.22
CA ALA A 168 0.54 20.53 0.11
C ALA A 168 0.88 19.56 -1.03
N HIS A 169 1.36 18.37 -0.71
CA HIS A 169 1.62 17.32 -1.71
C HIS A 169 0.35 16.80 -2.37
N LEU A 170 -0.79 16.81 -1.65
CA LEU A 170 -2.07 16.39 -2.23
C LEU A 170 -2.69 17.47 -3.13
N ASP A 171 -2.41 18.74 -2.86
CA ASP A 171 -2.94 19.89 -3.62
C ASP A 171 -2.15 20.15 -4.92
N ALA A 172 -0.87 19.74 -4.96
CA ALA A 172 0.00 19.92 -6.10
C ALA A 172 -0.27 18.92 -7.23
#